data_8cc01eb2a2981070e9a85bf9cf65bd41
#
_entry.id   8cc01eb2a2981070e9a85bf9cf65bd41
#
_cell.length_a   1.000
_cell.length_b   1.000
_cell.length_c   1.000
_cell.angle_alpha   90.00
_cell.angle_beta   90.00
_cell.angle_gamma   90.00
#
_symmetry.space_group_name_H-M   'P 1'
#
loop_
_entity.id
_entity.type
_entity.pdbx_description
1 polymer ?
#
loop_
_entity_poly.entity_id
_entity_poly.type
_entity_poly.pdbx_seq_one_letter_code
_entity_poly.pdbx_strand_id
1 'polypeptide(L)'
;MPTSNDNDYTPPTAIPDFLIRHVSLRQLQVFEAIFRLGSFTRAAEELFLTQPTVSMQIKKLTDAIGLPLFEHVGRSVEPTEAGRELYEACRKMFETLSNLEMKIADLKGLKRGRLRLCVVTTAKYLVPEMLGEFSKLYPGIDLAMKVTNRESIIERMNANEYDLYIMGQVPEGLDVKSYQFAPNPLVMLAPRNHPLVGKKNIKLEEIAKEPFLMRELGSGMRDATFRAFDRKGLRPQVRMELGSNEAIKHGVVGGLGLSVMSLHTLLSEGIDGPVAVLDVEGFPIMREWYMVYPRSKELSLVSRTFVDFAIDYESTICDRMESLLPAIKNAHKVNKASASKKSSSKAKKK
;
A
#
# COMPACT_ATOMS: atom_id res chain seq x y z
N MET A 1 48.22 -40.22 8.28
CA MET A 1 47.36 -39.47 9.21
C MET A 1 47.54 -38.03 8.98
N PRO A 2 46.53 -37.28 8.54
CA PRO A 2 46.42 -35.85 8.75
C PRO A 2 45.22 -35.58 9.64
N THR A 3 45.44 -34.89 10.72
CA THR A 3 44.44 -34.40 11.67
C THR A 3 43.81 -33.12 11.09
N SER A 4 42.60 -33.25 10.62
CA SER A 4 41.75 -32.08 10.32
C SER A 4 41.15 -31.53 11.63
N ASN A 5 41.63 -30.39 12.07
CA ASN A 5 41.01 -29.57 13.10
C ASN A 5 40.59 -28.26 12.42
N ASP A 6 39.48 -28.29 11.73
CA ASP A 6 38.76 -27.08 11.33
C ASP A 6 37.62 -26.87 12.33
N ASN A 7 37.94 -26.23 13.45
CA ASN A 7 36.98 -25.61 14.33
C ASN A 7 36.71 -24.22 13.77
N ASP A 8 35.79 -24.13 12.82
CA ASP A 8 35.30 -22.86 12.27
C ASP A 8 34.33 -22.22 13.30
N TYR A 9 34.88 -21.83 14.45
CA TYR A 9 34.20 -21.01 15.42
C TYR A 9 34.29 -19.54 14.95
N THR A 10 33.31 -19.13 14.17
CA THR A 10 33.09 -17.70 13.92
C THR A 10 32.64 -17.09 15.25
N PRO A 11 33.43 -16.19 15.88
CA PRO A 11 32.99 -15.57 17.13
C PRO A 11 31.70 -14.79 16.87
N PRO A 12 30.74 -14.81 17.80
CA PRO A 12 29.52 -14.03 17.67
C PRO A 12 29.89 -12.56 17.43
N THR A 13 29.26 -11.92 16.45
CA THR A 13 29.41 -10.50 16.14
C THR A 13 29.48 -9.69 17.42
N ALA A 14 30.59 -8.98 17.63
CA ALA A 14 30.84 -8.23 18.86
C ALA A 14 29.64 -7.29 19.11
N ILE A 15 28.95 -7.50 20.23
CA ILE A 15 27.82 -6.67 20.63
C ILE A 15 28.39 -5.26 20.90
N PRO A 16 27.83 -4.16 20.32
CA PRO A 16 28.37 -2.80 20.52
C PRO A 16 28.22 -2.39 21.98
N ASP A 17 29.30 -2.53 22.75
CA ASP A 17 29.29 -2.42 24.23
C ASP A 17 28.92 -1.00 24.70
N PHE A 18 29.35 0.03 23.95
CA PHE A 18 29.11 1.41 24.32
C PHE A 18 27.62 1.80 24.28
N LEU A 19 26.93 1.51 23.18
CA LEU A 19 25.51 1.87 23.03
C LEU A 19 24.62 1.11 24.01
N ILE A 20 24.92 -0.18 24.26
CA ILE A 20 24.13 -1.01 25.17
C ILE A 20 24.21 -0.51 26.61
N ARG A 21 25.39 -0.02 27.05
CA ARG A 21 25.55 0.48 28.42
C ARG A 21 24.95 1.86 28.66
N HIS A 22 24.85 2.70 27.62
CA HIS A 22 24.52 4.12 27.79
C HIS A 22 23.18 4.53 27.15
N VAL A 23 22.57 3.68 26.32
CA VAL A 23 21.32 3.96 25.61
C VAL A 23 20.24 2.95 26.00
N SER A 24 19.07 3.44 26.38
CA SER A 24 17.90 2.60 26.69
C SER A 24 16.89 2.58 25.54
N LEU A 25 16.15 1.47 25.41
CA LEU A 25 15.03 1.37 24.47
C LEU A 25 13.99 2.49 24.67
N ARG A 26 13.80 2.94 25.93
CA ARG A 26 12.87 4.06 26.21
C ARG A 26 13.36 5.38 25.65
N GLN A 27 14.65 5.65 25.68
CA GLN A 27 15.24 6.84 25.05
C GLN A 27 15.08 6.79 23.52
N LEU A 28 15.32 5.62 22.91
CA LEU A 28 15.12 5.43 21.48
C LEU A 28 13.65 5.60 21.08
N GLN A 29 12.70 5.15 21.90
CA GLN A 29 11.26 5.34 21.67
C GLN A 29 10.88 6.82 21.72
N VAL A 30 11.39 7.57 22.70
CA VAL A 30 11.16 9.01 22.81
C VAL A 30 11.75 9.75 21.59
N PHE A 31 12.94 9.37 21.18
CA PHE A 31 13.61 9.93 20.01
C PHE A 31 12.80 9.67 18.72
N GLU A 32 12.34 8.44 18.51
CA GLU A 32 11.50 8.07 17.35
C GLU A 32 10.23 8.91 17.28
N ALA A 33 9.53 9.05 18.40
CA ALA A 33 8.29 9.83 18.49
C ALA A 33 8.53 11.31 18.12
N ILE A 34 9.62 11.93 18.61
CA ILE A 34 9.94 13.31 18.27
C ILE A 34 10.29 13.44 16.78
N PHE A 35 11.07 12.51 16.25
CA PHE A 35 11.45 12.52 14.84
C PHE A 35 10.23 12.47 13.93
N ARG A 36 9.30 11.54 14.19
CA ARG A 36 8.09 11.33 13.40
C ARG A 36 7.08 12.47 13.54
N LEU A 37 6.95 13.05 14.73
CA LEU A 37 5.97 14.10 15.02
C LEU A 37 6.53 15.52 14.79
N GLY A 38 7.85 15.71 14.72
CA GLY A 38 8.50 17.00 14.63
C GLY A 38 8.23 17.91 15.84
N SER A 39 7.90 17.33 17.02
CA SER A 39 7.46 18.10 18.20
C SER A 39 7.67 17.34 19.50
N PHE A 40 8.38 17.95 20.43
CA PHE A 40 8.57 17.43 21.79
C PHE A 40 7.25 17.32 22.57
N THR A 41 6.34 18.31 22.39
CA THR A 41 5.05 18.32 23.07
C THR A 41 4.15 17.18 22.59
N ARG A 42 4.01 17.02 21.27
CA ARG A 42 3.20 15.92 20.70
C ARG A 42 3.78 14.54 21.03
N ALA A 43 5.10 14.42 21.08
CA ALA A 43 5.74 13.17 21.49
C ALA A 43 5.47 12.86 22.98
N ALA A 44 5.45 13.89 23.84
CA ALA A 44 5.11 13.73 25.24
C ALA A 44 3.65 13.27 25.41
N GLU A 45 2.72 13.87 24.69
CA GLU A 45 1.30 13.48 24.68
C GLU A 45 1.12 12.03 24.21
N GLU A 46 1.73 11.64 23.08
CA GLU A 46 1.63 10.29 22.53
C GLU A 46 2.19 9.23 23.49
N LEU A 47 3.29 9.54 24.17
CA LEU A 47 3.97 8.61 25.07
C LEU A 47 3.48 8.66 26.53
N PHE A 48 2.45 9.48 26.81
CA PHE A 48 1.92 9.73 28.15
C PHE A 48 3.01 10.17 29.13
N LEU A 49 3.90 11.08 28.69
CA LEU A 49 4.97 11.68 29.45
C LEU A 49 4.77 13.19 29.58
N THR A 50 5.53 13.82 30.49
CA THR A 50 5.66 15.28 30.52
C THR A 50 6.73 15.75 29.53
N GLN A 51 6.57 16.94 28.97
CA GLN A 51 7.55 17.51 28.02
C GLN A 51 8.96 17.66 28.65
N PRO A 52 9.14 18.05 29.93
CA PRO A 52 10.45 18.03 30.59
C PRO A 52 11.09 16.62 30.64
N THR A 53 10.28 15.58 30.87
CA THR A 53 10.76 14.20 30.85
C THR A 53 11.29 13.80 29.47
N VAL A 54 10.53 14.13 28.42
CA VAL A 54 10.93 13.90 27.01
C VAL A 54 12.26 14.63 26.70
N SER A 55 12.36 15.91 27.07
CA SER A 55 13.59 16.70 26.87
C SER A 55 14.79 16.12 27.63
N MET A 56 14.59 15.65 28.87
CA MET A 56 15.64 15.01 29.64
C MET A 56 16.12 13.69 29.01
N GLN A 57 15.20 12.87 28.49
CA GLN A 57 15.54 11.60 27.82
C GLN A 57 16.34 11.85 26.55
N ILE A 58 15.95 12.83 25.75
CA ILE A 58 16.70 13.21 24.54
C ILE A 58 18.07 13.78 24.87
N LYS A 59 18.18 14.63 25.90
CA LYS A 59 19.47 15.14 26.35
C LYS A 59 20.41 13.99 26.71
N LYS A 60 19.97 13.03 27.54
CA LYS A 60 20.79 11.85 27.90
C LYS A 60 21.19 11.03 26.67
N LEU A 61 20.28 10.85 25.70
CA LEU A 61 20.58 10.15 24.47
C LEU A 61 21.63 10.91 23.61
N THR A 62 21.47 12.22 23.48
CA THR A 62 22.41 13.10 22.76
C THR A 62 23.79 13.06 23.43
N ASP A 63 23.85 13.13 24.77
CA ASP A 63 25.09 13.05 25.53
C ASP A 63 25.79 11.70 25.35
N ALA A 64 25.01 10.61 25.31
CA ALA A 64 25.52 9.25 25.05
C ALA A 64 26.02 9.07 23.61
N ILE A 65 25.34 9.62 22.60
CA ILE A 65 25.77 9.55 21.19
C ILE A 65 26.96 10.48 20.92
N GLY A 66 27.04 11.61 21.64
CA GLY A 66 28.09 12.61 21.47
C GLY A 66 27.86 13.57 20.29
N LEU A 67 26.71 13.48 19.61
CA LEU A 67 26.33 14.33 18.49
C LEU A 67 24.90 14.84 18.67
N PRO A 68 24.58 16.10 18.28
CA PRO A 68 23.23 16.60 18.30
C PRO A 68 22.35 15.78 17.36
N LEU A 69 21.17 15.37 17.85
CA LEU A 69 20.20 14.55 17.10
C LEU A 69 19.10 15.41 16.43
N PHE A 70 18.86 16.58 17.01
CA PHE A 70 17.91 17.57 16.50
C PHE A 70 18.55 18.96 16.51
N GLU A 71 18.09 19.81 15.61
CA GLU A 71 18.41 21.23 15.55
C GLU A 71 17.12 22.07 15.45
N HIS A 72 17.21 23.32 15.88
CA HIS A 72 16.10 24.26 15.77
C HIS A 72 16.26 25.13 14.52
N VAL A 73 15.32 25.01 13.58
CA VAL A 73 15.24 25.85 12.39
C VAL A 73 14.00 26.76 12.57
N GLY A 74 14.22 27.97 13.07
CA GLY A 74 13.15 28.87 13.45
C GLY A 74 12.31 28.31 14.61
N ARG A 75 11.05 27.96 14.33
CA ARG A 75 10.11 27.37 15.32
C ARG A 75 9.99 25.85 15.17
N SER A 76 10.58 25.25 14.16
CA SER A 76 10.53 23.81 13.92
C SER A 76 11.72 23.07 14.51
N VAL A 77 11.51 21.82 14.84
CA VAL A 77 12.53 20.86 15.27
C VAL A 77 12.83 19.97 14.08
N GLU A 78 14.06 20.06 13.58
CA GLU A 78 14.53 19.30 12.43
C GLU A 78 15.57 18.25 12.86
N PRO A 79 15.58 17.05 12.27
CA PRO A 79 16.61 16.07 12.57
C PRO A 79 17.94 16.43 11.88
N THR A 80 19.06 16.27 12.60
CA THR A 80 20.40 16.32 12.04
C THR A 80 20.69 15.07 11.19
N GLU A 81 21.86 15.02 10.53
CA GLU A 81 22.33 13.82 9.83
C GLU A 81 22.46 12.63 10.81
N ALA A 82 23.09 12.84 11.97
CA ALA A 82 23.17 11.82 13.04
C ALA A 82 21.77 11.37 13.51
N GLY A 83 20.81 12.29 13.59
CA GLY A 83 19.42 11.97 13.88
C GLY A 83 18.78 11.08 12.82
N ARG A 84 19.02 11.33 11.54
CA ARG A 84 18.48 10.50 10.44
C ARG A 84 19.03 9.08 10.49
N GLU A 85 20.34 8.93 10.65
CA GLU A 85 20.98 7.61 10.77
C GLU A 85 20.47 6.83 12.00
N LEU A 86 20.38 7.50 13.15
CA LEU A 86 19.84 6.88 14.35
C LEU A 86 18.36 6.46 14.17
N TYR A 87 17.55 7.25 13.47
CA TYR A 87 16.16 6.94 13.20
C TYR A 87 16.01 5.66 12.38
N GLU A 88 16.79 5.49 11.32
CA GLU A 88 16.79 4.28 10.51
C GLU A 88 17.21 3.04 11.32
N ALA A 89 18.20 3.17 12.19
CA ALA A 89 18.61 2.10 13.09
C ALA A 89 17.50 1.76 14.11
N CYS A 90 16.89 2.78 14.74
CA CYS A 90 15.78 2.61 15.69
C CYS A 90 14.61 1.87 15.07
N ARG A 91 14.23 2.23 13.86
CA ARG A 91 13.12 1.58 13.15
C ARG A 91 13.36 0.09 12.97
N LYS A 92 14.55 -0.29 12.49
CA LYS A 92 14.93 -1.71 12.33
C LYS A 92 14.91 -2.46 13.66
N MET A 93 15.41 -1.86 14.74
CA MET A 93 15.38 -2.45 16.08
C MET A 93 13.96 -2.66 16.58
N PHE A 94 13.09 -1.64 16.50
CA PHE A 94 11.70 -1.75 16.94
C PHE A 94 10.89 -2.72 16.09
N GLU A 95 11.15 -2.81 14.80
CA GLU A 95 10.54 -3.83 13.94
C GLU A 95 10.95 -5.25 14.39
N THR A 96 12.23 -5.46 14.69
CA THR A 96 12.74 -6.74 15.18
C THR A 96 12.12 -7.14 16.52
N LEU A 97 11.99 -6.17 17.45
CA LEU A 97 11.34 -6.41 18.75
C LEU A 97 9.85 -6.73 18.59
N SER A 98 9.13 -5.99 17.74
CA SER A 98 7.73 -6.28 17.44
C SER A 98 7.53 -7.67 16.84
N ASN A 99 8.41 -8.07 15.92
CA ASN A 99 8.39 -9.41 15.35
C ASN A 99 8.66 -10.50 16.40
N LEU A 100 9.55 -10.24 17.35
CA LEU A 100 9.82 -11.15 18.46
C LEU A 100 8.59 -11.27 19.39
N GLU A 101 7.97 -10.15 19.77
CA GLU A 101 6.74 -10.15 20.57
C GLU A 101 5.63 -10.97 19.92
N MET A 102 5.44 -10.80 18.59
CA MET A 102 4.47 -11.59 17.84
C MET A 102 4.80 -13.09 17.83
N LYS A 103 6.08 -13.46 17.61
CA LYS A 103 6.51 -14.87 17.67
C LYS A 103 6.28 -15.48 19.05
N ILE A 104 6.58 -14.73 20.13
CA ILE A 104 6.34 -15.18 21.51
C ILE A 104 4.84 -15.33 21.79
N ALA A 105 4.01 -14.39 21.32
CA ALA A 105 2.55 -14.48 21.47
C ALA A 105 1.99 -15.72 20.74
N ASP A 106 2.52 -16.01 19.56
CA ASP A 106 2.14 -17.19 18.77
C ASP A 106 2.52 -18.50 19.47
N LEU A 107 3.73 -18.59 20.02
CA LEU A 107 4.17 -19.75 20.82
C LEU A 107 3.28 -19.98 22.06
N LYS A 108 2.64 -18.93 22.59
CA LYS A 108 1.66 -19.00 23.68
C LYS A 108 0.23 -19.31 23.20
N GLY A 109 0.03 -19.58 21.90
CA GLY A 109 -1.29 -19.79 21.29
C GLY A 109 -2.17 -18.52 21.29
N LEU A 110 -1.59 -17.37 21.60
CA LEU A 110 -2.28 -16.08 21.58
C LEU A 110 -2.12 -15.48 20.17
N LYS A 111 -3.06 -15.73 19.27
CA LYS A 111 -3.11 -15.09 17.94
C LYS A 111 -3.29 -13.56 18.09
N ARG A 112 -2.27 -12.89 18.59
CA ARG A 112 -2.25 -11.44 18.84
C ARG A 112 -1.15 -10.78 18.04
N GLY A 113 -1.38 -9.55 17.64
CA GLY A 113 -0.40 -8.76 16.90
C GLY A 113 -1.02 -7.53 16.29
N ARG A 114 -0.27 -6.86 15.44
CA ARG A 114 -0.73 -5.67 14.70
C ARG A 114 -0.44 -5.84 13.22
N LEU A 115 -1.39 -5.44 12.39
CA LEU A 115 -1.25 -5.35 10.94
C LEU A 115 -1.51 -3.91 10.50
N ARG A 116 -0.50 -3.28 9.89
CA ARG A 116 -0.59 -1.92 9.36
C ARG A 116 -0.56 -1.97 7.83
N LEU A 117 -1.64 -1.57 7.21
CA LEU A 117 -1.78 -1.51 5.76
C LEU A 117 -1.76 -0.07 5.26
N CYS A 118 -1.06 0.18 4.15
CA CYS A 118 -1.20 1.42 3.38
C CYS A 118 -1.75 1.08 2.00
N VAL A 119 -2.88 1.68 1.62
CA VAL A 119 -3.62 1.29 0.43
C VAL A 119 -3.91 2.49 -0.47
N VAL A 120 -3.90 2.29 -1.80
CA VAL A 120 -4.33 3.34 -2.72
C VAL A 120 -5.81 3.64 -2.56
N THR A 121 -6.20 4.87 -2.88
CA THR A 121 -7.58 5.37 -2.73
C THR A 121 -8.65 4.45 -3.30
N THR A 122 -8.37 3.70 -4.37
CA THR A 122 -9.33 2.77 -4.97
C THR A 122 -9.47 1.47 -4.18
N ALA A 123 -8.46 1.04 -3.45
CA ALA A 123 -8.50 -0.19 -2.66
C ALA A 123 -9.42 -0.08 -1.43
N LYS A 124 -9.83 1.14 -1.04
CA LYS A 124 -10.76 1.36 0.08
C LYS A 124 -12.16 0.77 -0.14
N TYR A 125 -12.53 0.41 -1.37
CA TYR A 125 -13.80 -0.26 -1.66
C TYR A 125 -13.74 -1.78 -1.49
N LEU A 126 -12.54 -2.35 -1.38
CA LEU A 126 -12.30 -3.78 -1.26
C LEU A 126 -11.69 -4.15 0.11
N VAL A 127 -10.60 -3.46 0.49
CA VAL A 127 -9.77 -3.88 1.63
C VAL A 127 -10.49 -3.83 2.98
N PRO A 128 -11.34 -2.85 3.31
CA PRO A 128 -12.05 -2.85 4.59
C PRO A 128 -12.91 -4.08 4.82
N GLU A 129 -13.53 -4.58 3.78
CA GLU A 129 -14.34 -5.79 3.84
C GLU A 129 -13.48 -7.04 4.06
N MET A 130 -12.38 -7.17 3.32
CA MET A 130 -11.39 -8.22 3.56
C MET A 130 -10.86 -8.19 5.00
N LEU A 131 -10.58 -6.99 5.54
CA LEU A 131 -10.16 -6.82 6.93
C LEU A 131 -11.27 -7.23 7.91
N GLY A 132 -12.53 -6.97 7.57
CA GLY A 132 -13.69 -7.42 8.36
C GLY A 132 -13.74 -8.94 8.47
N GLU A 133 -13.58 -9.66 7.37
CA GLU A 133 -13.53 -11.13 7.38
C GLU A 133 -12.27 -11.66 8.08
N PHE A 134 -11.12 -11.04 7.84
CA PHE A 134 -9.88 -11.38 8.52
C PHE A 134 -9.99 -11.21 10.04
N SER A 135 -10.61 -10.13 10.52
CA SER A 135 -10.77 -9.86 11.95
C SER A 135 -11.67 -10.88 12.67
N LYS A 136 -12.64 -11.46 11.96
CA LYS A 136 -13.48 -12.55 12.51
C LYS A 136 -12.67 -13.82 12.74
N LEU A 137 -11.72 -14.12 11.85
CA LEU A 137 -10.82 -15.27 11.97
C LEU A 137 -9.71 -15.06 13.00
N TYR A 138 -9.27 -13.81 13.17
CA TYR A 138 -8.14 -13.42 14.01
C TYR A 138 -8.49 -12.23 14.92
N PRO A 139 -9.40 -12.41 15.91
CA PRO A 139 -9.94 -11.31 16.72
C PRO A 139 -8.90 -10.65 17.63
N GLY A 140 -7.74 -11.27 17.84
CA GLY A 140 -6.64 -10.72 18.64
C GLY A 140 -5.66 -9.84 17.86
N ILE A 141 -5.88 -9.62 16.56
CA ILE A 141 -5.01 -8.79 15.71
C ILE A 141 -5.56 -7.37 15.65
N ASP A 142 -4.74 -6.40 16.06
CA ASP A 142 -5.02 -4.96 15.88
C ASP A 142 -4.79 -4.56 14.42
N LEU A 143 -5.81 -3.96 13.79
CA LEU A 143 -5.81 -3.59 12.37
C LEU A 143 -5.72 -2.09 12.21
N ALA A 144 -4.76 -1.62 11.43
CA ALA A 144 -4.63 -0.22 11.05
C ALA A 144 -4.50 -0.08 9.54
N MET A 145 -5.30 0.82 8.94
CA MET A 145 -5.29 1.06 7.50
C MET A 145 -5.18 2.55 7.21
N LYS A 146 -4.22 2.93 6.36
CA LYS A 146 -4.07 4.27 5.80
C LYS A 146 -4.44 4.24 4.33
N VAL A 147 -5.30 5.15 3.92
CA VAL A 147 -5.66 5.36 2.50
C VAL A 147 -4.94 6.59 1.98
N THR A 148 -4.27 6.48 0.83
CA THR A 148 -3.57 7.59 0.19
C THR A 148 -3.42 7.36 -1.34
N ASN A 149 -2.80 8.29 -2.09
CA ASN A 149 -2.50 8.13 -3.50
C ASN A 149 -1.25 7.26 -3.73
N ARG A 150 -0.96 6.94 -5.00
CA ARG A 150 0.17 6.07 -5.36
C ARG A 150 1.53 6.68 -5.00
N GLU A 151 1.71 7.97 -5.21
CA GLU A 151 2.96 8.68 -4.94
C GLU A 151 3.31 8.62 -3.45
N SER A 152 2.38 8.99 -2.59
CA SER A 152 2.55 8.88 -1.13
C SER A 152 2.74 7.44 -0.65
N ILE A 153 2.20 6.41 -1.34
CA ILE A 153 2.51 5.02 -1.01
C ILE A 153 3.98 4.72 -1.26
N ILE A 154 4.54 5.18 -2.38
CA ILE A 154 5.95 4.94 -2.73
C ILE A 154 6.87 5.60 -1.70
N GLU A 155 6.61 6.84 -1.32
CA GLU A 155 7.35 7.55 -0.27
C GLU A 155 7.33 6.77 1.05
N ARG A 156 6.14 6.36 1.51
CA ARG A 156 5.95 5.58 2.74
C ARG A 156 6.55 4.18 2.67
N MET A 157 6.60 3.58 1.47
CA MET A 157 7.24 2.29 1.25
C MET A 157 8.76 2.41 1.39
N ASN A 158 9.36 3.45 0.81
CA ASN A 158 10.78 3.74 0.98
C ASN A 158 11.12 4.03 2.45
N ALA A 159 10.23 4.71 3.15
CA ALA A 159 10.33 4.93 4.59
C ALA A 159 9.93 3.72 5.46
N ASN A 160 9.55 2.57 4.88
CA ASN A 160 9.12 1.34 5.55
C ASN A 160 8.09 1.55 6.69
N GLU A 161 7.12 2.46 6.51
CA GLU A 161 6.18 2.87 7.56
C GLU A 161 5.09 1.83 7.86
N TYR A 162 4.75 0.96 6.90
CA TYR A 162 3.65 0.00 6.97
C TYR A 162 4.15 -1.42 6.72
N ASP A 163 3.35 -2.40 7.12
CA ASP A 163 3.71 -3.81 6.98
C ASP A 163 3.50 -4.32 5.56
N LEU A 164 2.41 -3.88 4.91
CA LEU A 164 2.06 -4.19 3.52
C LEU A 164 1.46 -2.96 2.84
N TYR A 165 1.67 -2.88 1.54
CA TYR A 165 1.13 -1.84 0.67
C TYR A 165 0.23 -2.46 -0.38
N ILE A 166 -1.01 -1.95 -0.55
CA ILE A 166 -1.96 -2.47 -1.55
C ILE A 166 -2.13 -1.46 -2.68
N MET A 167 -1.82 -1.91 -3.90
CA MET A 167 -1.84 -1.06 -5.09
C MET A 167 -2.18 -1.84 -6.36
N GLY A 168 -2.70 -1.13 -7.37
CA GLY A 168 -3.12 -1.71 -8.65
C GLY A 168 -2.00 -1.90 -9.67
N GLN A 169 -0.76 -1.61 -9.32
CA GLN A 169 0.43 -1.82 -10.16
C GLN A 169 1.68 -1.80 -9.29
N VAL A 170 2.52 -2.79 -9.45
CA VAL A 170 3.83 -2.84 -8.76
C VAL A 170 4.69 -1.66 -9.24
N PRO A 171 5.35 -0.91 -8.34
CA PRO A 171 6.23 0.19 -8.72
C PRO A 171 7.42 -0.32 -9.54
N GLU A 172 7.74 0.39 -10.61
CA GLU A 172 8.95 0.13 -11.39
C GLU A 172 10.17 0.80 -10.71
N GLY A 173 11.33 0.14 -10.79
CA GLY A 173 12.59 0.69 -10.27
C GLY A 173 12.79 0.54 -8.75
N LEU A 174 11.83 -0.02 -8.02
CA LEU A 174 11.98 -0.33 -6.59
C LEU A 174 12.25 -1.82 -6.37
N ASP A 175 13.16 -2.12 -5.42
CA ASP A 175 13.42 -3.51 -5.02
C ASP A 175 12.36 -3.98 -4.02
N VAL A 176 11.27 -4.54 -4.57
CA VAL A 176 10.10 -4.98 -3.82
C VAL A 176 9.76 -6.44 -4.10
N LYS A 177 9.06 -7.05 -3.14
CA LYS A 177 8.31 -8.29 -3.34
C LYS A 177 6.84 -7.95 -3.49
N SER A 178 6.13 -8.71 -4.31
CA SER A 178 4.70 -8.50 -4.55
C SER A 178 3.96 -9.82 -4.69
N TYR A 179 2.73 -9.84 -4.17
CA TYR A 179 1.75 -10.91 -4.34
C TYR A 179 0.52 -10.35 -5.04
N GLN A 180 0.19 -10.90 -6.20
CA GLN A 180 -1.08 -10.66 -6.86
C GLN A 180 -2.16 -11.41 -6.09
N PHE A 181 -3.31 -10.76 -5.80
CA PHE A 181 -4.35 -11.39 -5.00
C PHE A 181 -5.79 -11.22 -5.51
N ALA A 182 -6.04 -10.27 -6.44
CA ALA A 182 -7.38 -10.11 -6.99
C ALA A 182 -7.37 -9.31 -8.30
N PRO A 183 -8.37 -9.51 -9.21
CA PRO A 183 -8.54 -8.68 -10.39
C PRO A 183 -8.98 -7.25 -10.01
N ASN A 184 -8.54 -6.28 -10.82
CA ASN A 184 -8.88 -4.86 -10.71
C ASN A 184 -9.21 -4.27 -12.08
N PRO A 185 -10.31 -4.68 -12.73
CA PRO A 185 -10.69 -4.16 -14.03
C PRO A 185 -11.12 -2.70 -13.95
N LEU A 186 -10.63 -1.90 -14.89
CA LEU A 186 -11.05 -0.51 -15.08
C LEU A 186 -12.09 -0.45 -16.17
N VAL A 187 -13.22 0.17 -15.88
CA VAL A 187 -14.39 0.29 -16.75
C VAL A 187 -14.66 1.74 -17.11
N MET A 188 -15.33 1.97 -18.25
CA MET A 188 -15.80 3.28 -18.66
C MET A 188 -17.16 3.55 -18.04
N LEU A 189 -17.29 4.65 -17.30
CA LEU A 189 -18.53 5.08 -16.65
C LEU A 189 -19.14 6.29 -17.35
N ALA A 190 -20.46 6.26 -17.46
CA ALA A 190 -21.30 7.34 -17.95
C ALA A 190 -22.51 7.56 -17.03
N PRO A 191 -23.19 8.74 -17.10
CA PRO A 191 -24.50 8.91 -16.50
C PRO A 191 -25.48 7.86 -17.06
N ARG A 192 -26.42 7.39 -16.25
CA ARG A 192 -27.38 6.34 -16.66
C ARG A 192 -28.21 6.74 -17.89
N ASN A 193 -28.48 8.02 -18.10
CA ASN A 193 -29.25 8.56 -19.22
C ASN A 193 -28.37 9.00 -20.41
N HIS A 194 -27.07 8.65 -20.44
CA HIS A 194 -26.17 9.05 -21.52
C HIS A 194 -26.52 8.35 -22.83
N PRO A 195 -26.43 9.03 -24.00
CA PRO A 195 -26.78 8.48 -25.32
C PRO A 195 -25.99 7.24 -25.76
N LEU A 196 -24.83 7.00 -25.13
CA LEU A 196 -23.99 5.82 -25.38
C LEU A 196 -24.39 4.60 -24.57
N VAL A 197 -25.26 4.74 -23.57
CA VAL A 197 -25.72 3.61 -22.74
C VAL A 197 -26.52 2.64 -23.60
N GLY A 198 -26.23 1.34 -23.48
CA GLY A 198 -26.85 0.27 -24.27
C GLY A 198 -26.21 0.00 -25.62
N LYS A 199 -25.39 0.92 -26.17
CA LYS A 199 -24.57 0.65 -27.35
C LYS A 199 -23.52 -0.41 -27.06
N LYS A 200 -23.17 -1.22 -28.06
CA LYS A 200 -22.16 -2.28 -27.98
C LYS A 200 -20.92 -1.91 -28.75
N ASN A 201 -19.76 -2.34 -28.20
CA ASN A 201 -18.46 -2.18 -28.85
C ASN A 201 -18.20 -0.75 -29.36
N ILE A 202 -18.47 0.26 -28.50
CA ILE A 202 -18.32 1.67 -28.82
C ILE A 202 -16.85 1.93 -29.14
N LYS A 203 -16.60 2.64 -30.25
CA LYS A 203 -15.23 2.98 -30.66
C LYS A 203 -14.62 4.00 -29.68
N LEU A 204 -13.33 3.87 -29.39
CA LEU A 204 -12.64 4.78 -28.46
C LEU A 204 -12.57 6.21 -29.03
N GLU A 205 -12.62 6.36 -30.38
CA GLU A 205 -12.71 7.63 -31.08
C GLU A 205 -14.02 8.38 -30.81
N GLU A 206 -15.12 7.67 -30.56
CA GLU A 206 -16.41 8.25 -30.15
C GLU A 206 -16.32 8.76 -28.71
N ILE A 207 -15.73 7.95 -27.81
CA ILE A 207 -15.48 8.31 -26.41
C ILE A 207 -14.54 9.52 -26.29
N ALA A 208 -13.53 9.63 -27.14
CA ALA A 208 -12.56 10.73 -27.09
C ALA A 208 -13.18 12.12 -27.40
N LYS A 209 -14.39 12.17 -27.96
CA LYS A 209 -15.14 13.40 -28.23
C LYS A 209 -15.96 13.87 -27.02
N GLU A 210 -16.16 13.01 -26.06
CA GLU A 210 -16.93 13.30 -24.86
C GLU A 210 -16.08 14.02 -23.79
N PRO A 211 -16.68 14.90 -22.96
CA PRO A 211 -15.98 15.49 -21.83
C PRO A 211 -15.59 14.42 -20.80
N PHE A 212 -14.38 14.52 -20.28
CA PHE A 212 -13.81 13.55 -19.32
C PHE A 212 -13.57 14.17 -17.95
N LEU A 213 -13.96 13.44 -16.90
CA LEU A 213 -13.53 13.68 -15.53
C LEU A 213 -12.32 12.79 -15.24
N MET A 214 -11.22 13.41 -14.88
CA MET A 214 -9.94 12.72 -14.71
C MET A 214 -9.48 12.78 -13.26
N ARG A 215 -8.77 11.75 -12.80
CA ARG A 215 -8.07 11.77 -11.53
C ARG A 215 -6.86 12.71 -11.59
N GLU A 216 -6.46 13.17 -10.41
CA GLU A 216 -5.26 14.00 -10.18
C GLU A 216 -3.97 13.33 -10.68
N LEU A 217 -2.92 14.14 -10.85
CA LEU A 217 -1.57 13.64 -11.13
C LEU A 217 -1.11 12.68 -10.03
N GLY A 218 -0.31 11.67 -10.37
CA GLY A 218 0.11 10.61 -9.45
C GLY A 218 -0.93 9.49 -9.25
N SER A 219 -2.11 9.59 -9.87
CA SER A 219 -3.12 8.53 -9.84
C SER A 219 -2.82 7.43 -10.86
N GLY A 220 -2.71 6.18 -10.42
CA GLY A 220 -2.53 5.04 -11.32
C GLY A 220 -3.70 4.78 -12.28
N MET A 221 -4.93 5.26 -11.98
CA MET A 221 -6.06 5.23 -12.93
C MET A 221 -5.89 6.24 -14.03
N ARG A 222 -5.45 7.47 -13.71
CA ARG A 222 -5.10 8.49 -14.71
C ARG A 222 -4.11 7.93 -15.73
N ASP A 223 -3.00 7.37 -15.25
CA ASP A 223 -1.96 6.80 -16.11
C ASP A 223 -2.49 5.67 -17.00
N ALA A 224 -3.35 4.80 -16.44
CA ALA A 224 -3.94 3.72 -17.22
C ALA A 224 -4.88 4.24 -18.30
N THR A 225 -5.67 5.28 -18.00
CA THR A 225 -6.58 5.92 -18.95
C THR A 225 -5.79 6.55 -20.10
N PHE A 226 -4.80 7.39 -19.79
CA PHE A 226 -3.99 8.03 -20.85
C PHE A 226 -3.29 7.00 -21.72
N ARG A 227 -2.67 5.95 -21.13
CA ARG A 227 -2.06 4.86 -21.92
C ARG A 227 -3.04 4.13 -22.83
N ALA A 228 -4.30 3.97 -22.42
CA ALA A 228 -5.30 3.33 -23.27
C ALA A 228 -5.63 4.19 -24.50
N PHE A 229 -5.80 5.48 -24.31
CA PHE A 229 -6.04 6.43 -25.41
C PHE A 229 -4.81 6.60 -26.31
N ASP A 230 -3.62 6.77 -25.73
CA ASP A 230 -2.34 6.94 -26.44
C ASP A 230 -2.03 5.77 -27.38
N ARG A 231 -2.36 4.52 -27.00
CA ARG A 231 -2.19 3.33 -27.87
C ARG A 231 -2.97 3.42 -29.17
N LYS A 232 -4.01 4.24 -29.22
CA LYS A 232 -4.84 4.50 -30.40
C LYS A 232 -4.54 5.88 -31.04
N GLY A 233 -3.52 6.59 -30.54
CA GLY A 233 -3.20 7.95 -30.97
C GLY A 233 -4.26 8.99 -30.58
N LEU A 234 -5.04 8.72 -29.54
CA LEU A 234 -6.14 9.56 -29.08
C LEU A 234 -5.79 10.27 -27.77
N ARG A 235 -6.56 11.31 -27.45
CA ARG A 235 -6.49 12.03 -26.16
C ARG A 235 -7.91 12.24 -25.61
N PRO A 236 -8.15 11.97 -24.31
CA PRO A 236 -9.42 12.31 -23.70
C PRO A 236 -9.55 13.83 -23.54
N GLN A 237 -10.74 14.37 -23.75
CA GLN A 237 -11.04 15.78 -23.51
C GLN A 237 -11.25 16.03 -22.01
N VAL A 238 -10.17 16.29 -21.27
CA VAL A 238 -10.23 16.50 -19.82
C VAL A 238 -10.95 17.82 -19.53
N ARG A 239 -12.19 17.73 -19.02
CA ARG A 239 -13.00 18.86 -18.58
C ARG A 239 -12.67 19.30 -17.15
N MET A 240 -12.40 18.32 -16.26
CA MET A 240 -12.15 18.58 -14.86
C MET A 240 -11.23 17.51 -14.27
N GLU A 241 -10.34 17.93 -13.39
CA GLU A 241 -9.48 17.06 -12.60
C GLU A 241 -9.97 17.02 -11.14
N LEU A 242 -10.09 15.82 -10.57
CA LEU A 242 -10.65 15.60 -9.23
C LEU A 242 -9.79 14.59 -8.44
N GLY A 243 -9.47 14.92 -7.20
CA GLY A 243 -8.62 14.09 -6.31
C GLY A 243 -9.36 12.95 -5.59
N SER A 244 -10.65 12.72 -5.85
CA SER A 244 -11.46 11.72 -5.17
C SER A 244 -12.30 10.90 -6.15
N ASN A 245 -12.34 9.58 -5.93
CA ASN A 245 -13.19 8.67 -6.71
C ASN A 245 -14.67 9.00 -6.52
N GLU A 246 -15.08 9.37 -5.33
CA GLU A 246 -16.46 9.77 -5.01
C GLU A 246 -16.82 11.04 -5.77
N ALA A 247 -15.94 12.06 -5.76
CA ALA A 247 -16.18 13.30 -6.48
C ALA A 247 -16.32 13.06 -7.99
N ILE A 248 -15.49 12.18 -8.57
CA ILE A 248 -15.62 11.79 -9.98
C ILE A 248 -16.95 11.09 -10.22
N LYS A 249 -17.31 10.11 -9.38
CA LYS A 249 -18.58 9.38 -9.55
C LYS A 249 -19.78 10.31 -9.48
N HIS A 250 -19.82 11.22 -8.49
CA HIS A 250 -20.87 12.24 -8.40
C HIS A 250 -20.87 13.21 -9.59
N GLY A 251 -19.68 13.57 -10.11
CA GLY A 251 -19.56 14.36 -11.31
C GLY A 251 -20.11 13.66 -12.55
N VAL A 252 -19.87 12.34 -12.68
CA VAL A 252 -20.46 11.50 -13.74
C VAL A 252 -21.98 11.48 -13.58
N VAL A 253 -22.51 11.21 -12.39
CA VAL A 253 -23.97 11.22 -12.10
C VAL A 253 -24.59 12.58 -12.48
N GLY A 254 -23.89 13.68 -12.17
CA GLY A 254 -24.31 15.04 -12.52
C GLY A 254 -24.17 15.42 -14.00
N GLY A 255 -23.73 14.48 -14.86
CA GLY A 255 -23.60 14.74 -16.30
C GLY A 255 -22.42 15.62 -16.70
N LEU A 256 -21.40 15.78 -15.84
CA LEU A 256 -20.23 16.59 -16.15
C LEU A 256 -19.29 15.93 -17.17
N GLY A 257 -19.41 14.63 -17.39
CA GLY A 257 -18.60 13.89 -18.36
C GLY A 257 -18.49 12.40 -18.04
N LEU A 258 -17.71 11.70 -18.85
CA LEU A 258 -17.36 10.30 -18.66
C LEU A 258 -16.14 10.14 -17.75
N SER A 259 -15.89 8.93 -17.23
CA SER A 259 -14.65 8.64 -16.52
C SER A 259 -14.28 7.17 -16.61
N VAL A 260 -13.00 6.86 -16.46
CA VAL A 260 -12.50 5.49 -16.26
C VAL A 260 -12.28 5.25 -14.79
N MET A 261 -12.94 4.23 -14.24
CA MET A 261 -12.83 3.88 -12.83
C MET A 261 -12.68 2.37 -12.63
N SER A 262 -12.15 1.97 -11.48
CA SER A 262 -12.16 0.56 -11.09
C SER A 262 -13.59 0.08 -10.86
N LEU A 263 -13.92 -1.11 -11.33
CA LEU A 263 -15.24 -1.72 -11.12
C LEU A 263 -15.55 -1.88 -9.63
N HIS A 264 -14.53 -2.00 -8.78
CA HIS A 264 -14.70 -2.06 -7.32
C HIS A 264 -15.43 -0.82 -6.75
N THR A 265 -15.40 0.33 -7.43
CA THR A 265 -16.12 1.53 -7.00
C THR A 265 -17.65 1.38 -7.08
N LEU A 266 -18.14 0.33 -7.74
CA LEU A 266 -19.56 0.04 -7.89
C LEU A 266 -20.05 -1.09 -6.95
N LEU A 267 -19.17 -1.70 -6.14
CA LEU A 267 -19.53 -2.84 -5.30
C LEU A 267 -20.67 -2.55 -4.31
N SER A 268 -20.75 -1.32 -3.79
CA SER A 268 -21.81 -0.94 -2.83
C SER A 268 -23.13 -0.54 -3.47
N GLU A 269 -23.12 -0.09 -4.73
CA GLU A 269 -24.32 0.45 -5.41
C GLU A 269 -24.89 -0.51 -6.44
N GLY A 270 -24.10 -1.51 -6.82
CA GLY A 270 -24.47 -2.43 -7.88
C GLY A 270 -24.43 -1.81 -9.29
N ILE A 271 -24.76 -2.63 -10.29
CA ILE A 271 -24.81 -2.22 -11.69
C ILE A 271 -26.03 -1.33 -12.01
N ASP A 272 -27.06 -1.40 -11.17
CA ASP A 272 -28.30 -0.62 -11.32
C ASP A 272 -28.23 0.74 -10.64
N GLY A 273 -27.06 1.11 -10.11
CA GLY A 273 -26.79 2.42 -9.53
C GLY A 273 -26.95 3.59 -10.53
N PRO A 274 -26.65 4.82 -10.09
CA PRO A 274 -26.90 6.04 -10.88
C PRO A 274 -25.95 6.21 -12.09
N VAL A 275 -24.90 5.39 -12.18
CA VAL A 275 -23.96 5.35 -13.32
C VAL A 275 -24.14 4.08 -14.12
N ALA A 276 -23.79 4.11 -15.39
CA ALA A 276 -23.77 2.97 -16.29
C ALA A 276 -22.33 2.64 -16.73
N VAL A 277 -22.03 1.34 -16.88
CA VAL A 277 -20.81 0.87 -17.51
C VAL A 277 -21.03 0.82 -19.02
N LEU A 278 -20.21 1.52 -19.80
CA LEU A 278 -20.25 1.49 -21.25
C LEU A 278 -19.44 0.31 -21.80
N ASP A 279 -19.96 -0.31 -22.84
CA ASP A 279 -19.29 -1.37 -23.61
C ASP A 279 -18.40 -0.72 -24.69
N VAL A 280 -17.13 -0.47 -24.32
CA VAL A 280 -16.16 0.27 -25.15
C VAL A 280 -15.06 -0.67 -25.63
N GLU A 281 -14.64 -0.52 -26.90
CA GLU A 281 -13.51 -1.26 -27.47
C GLU A 281 -12.24 -1.08 -26.61
N GLY A 282 -11.63 -2.21 -26.20
CA GLY A 282 -10.44 -2.20 -25.35
C GLY A 282 -10.71 -2.06 -23.84
N PHE A 283 -11.98 -2.01 -23.43
CA PHE A 283 -12.42 -2.05 -22.04
C PHE A 283 -13.20 -3.35 -21.74
N PRO A 284 -13.14 -3.83 -20.48
CA PRO A 284 -12.40 -3.30 -19.36
C PRO A 284 -10.87 -3.40 -19.53
N ILE A 285 -10.14 -2.42 -19.03
CA ILE A 285 -8.68 -2.54 -18.92
C ILE A 285 -8.40 -3.47 -17.76
N MET A 286 -7.93 -4.68 -18.05
CA MET A 286 -7.64 -5.67 -17.04
C MET A 286 -6.36 -5.29 -16.27
N ARG A 287 -6.50 -5.16 -14.96
CA ARG A 287 -5.43 -4.93 -13.99
C ARG A 287 -5.62 -5.86 -12.81
N GLU A 288 -4.61 -5.90 -11.96
CA GLU A 288 -4.61 -6.74 -10.76
C GLU A 288 -4.33 -5.89 -9.51
N TRP A 289 -4.79 -6.38 -8.39
CA TRP A 289 -4.39 -5.90 -7.08
C TRP A 289 -3.16 -6.64 -6.60
N TYR A 290 -2.22 -5.88 -6.06
CA TYR A 290 -0.97 -6.40 -5.49
C TYR A 290 -0.81 -5.97 -4.05
N MET A 291 -0.39 -6.90 -3.21
CA MET A 291 0.24 -6.63 -1.92
C MET A 291 1.73 -6.52 -2.16
N VAL A 292 2.33 -5.40 -1.77
CA VAL A 292 3.73 -5.05 -2.06
C VAL A 292 4.44 -4.71 -0.75
N TYR A 293 5.72 -5.08 -0.65
CA TYR A 293 6.59 -4.69 0.47
C TYR A 293 8.05 -4.67 0.02
N PRO A 294 8.94 -3.86 0.68
CA PRO A 294 10.37 -3.83 0.38
C PRO A 294 11.00 -5.22 0.47
N ARG A 295 11.86 -5.61 -0.47
CA ARG A 295 12.51 -6.93 -0.47
C ARG A 295 13.36 -7.18 0.75
N SER A 296 13.98 -6.12 1.30
CA SER A 296 14.78 -6.17 2.52
C SER A 296 13.97 -6.43 3.79
N LYS A 297 12.63 -6.28 3.74
CA LYS A 297 11.74 -6.50 4.86
C LYS A 297 11.38 -7.97 5.00
N GLU A 298 11.50 -8.50 6.22
CA GLU A 298 10.88 -9.78 6.58
C GLU A 298 9.45 -9.53 7.07
N LEU A 299 8.50 -10.22 6.44
CA LEU A 299 7.11 -10.16 6.90
C LEU A 299 6.96 -10.84 8.26
N SER A 300 6.26 -10.15 9.16
CA SER A 300 5.79 -10.76 10.41
C SER A 300 4.85 -11.94 10.12
N LEU A 301 4.65 -12.81 11.10
CA LEU A 301 3.69 -13.90 10.97
C LEU A 301 2.29 -13.38 10.63
N VAL A 302 1.84 -12.31 11.30
CA VAL A 302 0.53 -11.67 11.02
C VAL A 302 0.44 -11.19 9.57
N SER A 303 1.51 -10.56 9.06
CA SER A 303 1.53 -10.09 7.68
C SER A 303 1.51 -11.25 6.66
N ARG A 304 2.21 -12.36 6.95
CA ARG A 304 2.17 -13.57 6.12
C ARG A 304 0.78 -14.20 6.15
N THR A 305 0.20 -14.36 7.34
CA THR A 305 -1.19 -14.88 7.50
C THR A 305 -2.19 -14.04 6.72
N PHE A 306 -2.03 -12.70 6.72
CA PHE A 306 -2.91 -11.84 5.93
C PHE A 306 -2.68 -12.00 4.42
N VAL A 307 -1.44 -12.17 3.97
CA VAL A 307 -1.13 -12.46 2.55
C VAL A 307 -1.79 -13.75 2.11
N ASP A 308 -1.65 -14.83 2.88
CA ASP A 308 -2.25 -16.13 2.58
C ASP A 308 -3.79 -16.03 2.56
N PHE A 309 -4.38 -15.39 3.58
CA PHE A 309 -5.82 -15.12 3.63
C PHE A 309 -6.31 -14.35 2.40
N ALA A 310 -5.60 -13.29 1.97
CA ALA A 310 -6.02 -12.46 0.85
C ALA A 310 -5.94 -13.21 -0.49
N ILE A 311 -4.98 -14.11 -0.64
CA ILE A 311 -4.86 -15.00 -1.81
C ILE A 311 -6.04 -15.99 -1.84
N ASP A 312 -6.38 -16.58 -0.71
CA ASP A 312 -7.53 -17.51 -0.60
C ASP A 312 -8.86 -16.77 -0.82
N TYR A 313 -8.95 -15.50 -0.41
CA TYR A 313 -10.13 -14.65 -0.57
C TYR A 313 -10.37 -14.20 -2.03
N GLU A 314 -9.42 -14.44 -2.96
CA GLU A 314 -9.54 -14.07 -4.38
C GLU A 314 -10.84 -14.57 -5.01
N SER A 315 -11.23 -15.83 -4.72
CA SER A 315 -12.47 -16.42 -5.28
C SER A 315 -13.71 -15.61 -4.93
N THR A 316 -13.82 -15.19 -3.68
CA THR A 316 -14.95 -14.36 -3.20
C THR A 316 -15.00 -13.01 -3.93
N ILE A 317 -13.84 -12.40 -4.17
CA ILE A 317 -13.74 -11.14 -4.92
C ILE A 317 -14.17 -11.36 -6.37
N CYS A 318 -13.69 -12.43 -7.00
CA CYS A 318 -14.02 -12.78 -8.38
C CYS A 318 -15.51 -12.98 -8.57
N ASP A 319 -16.17 -13.76 -7.70
CA ASP A 319 -17.61 -14.04 -7.78
C ASP A 319 -18.44 -12.74 -7.72
N ARG A 320 -18.08 -11.81 -6.86
CA ARG A 320 -18.73 -10.51 -6.78
C ARG A 320 -18.54 -9.66 -8.02
N MET A 321 -17.34 -9.67 -8.58
CA MET A 321 -17.06 -8.91 -9.79
C MET A 321 -17.80 -9.50 -11.00
N GLU A 322 -17.90 -10.83 -11.08
CA GLU A 322 -18.67 -11.52 -12.11
C GLU A 322 -20.17 -11.20 -12.01
N SER A 323 -20.70 -11.01 -10.80
CA SER A 323 -22.09 -10.58 -10.61
C SER A 323 -22.36 -9.17 -11.12
N LEU A 324 -21.38 -8.27 -11.04
CA LEU A 324 -21.46 -6.90 -11.55
C LEU A 324 -21.25 -6.81 -13.07
N LEU A 325 -20.34 -7.61 -13.60
CA LEU A 325 -19.99 -7.61 -15.02
C LEU A 325 -19.57 -9.01 -15.49
N PRO A 326 -20.51 -9.83 -15.97
CA PRO A 326 -20.25 -11.23 -16.39
C PRO A 326 -19.16 -11.38 -17.45
N ALA A 327 -18.93 -10.36 -18.28
CA ALA A 327 -17.86 -10.35 -19.28
C ALA A 327 -16.44 -10.48 -18.68
N ILE A 328 -16.26 -10.16 -17.39
CA ILE A 328 -14.95 -10.23 -16.70
C ILE A 328 -14.47 -11.68 -16.56
N LYS A 329 -15.38 -12.63 -16.41
CA LYS A 329 -15.03 -14.06 -16.25
C LYS A 329 -14.06 -14.57 -17.32
N ASN A 330 -14.34 -14.23 -18.56
CA ASN A 330 -13.54 -14.66 -19.70
C ASN A 330 -12.23 -13.86 -19.79
N ALA A 331 -12.25 -12.56 -19.51
CA ALA A 331 -11.09 -11.68 -19.54
C ALA A 331 -10.05 -12.04 -18.46
N HIS A 332 -10.50 -12.42 -17.26
CA HIS A 332 -9.60 -12.81 -16.17
C HIS A 332 -8.89 -14.14 -16.44
N LYS A 333 -9.60 -15.14 -16.98
CA LYS A 333 -8.99 -16.43 -17.38
C LYS A 333 -7.90 -16.27 -18.43
N VAL A 334 -8.11 -15.40 -19.42
CA VAL A 334 -7.11 -15.12 -20.48
C VAL A 334 -5.87 -14.43 -19.89
N ASN A 335 -6.06 -13.53 -18.94
CA ASN A 335 -4.95 -12.80 -18.30
C ASN A 335 -4.09 -13.72 -17.41
N LYS A 336 -4.69 -14.59 -16.61
CA LYS A 336 -3.98 -15.61 -15.81
C LYS A 336 -3.16 -16.57 -16.71
N ALA A 337 -3.72 -17.02 -17.82
CA ALA A 337 -3.02 -17.90 -18.78
C ALA A 337 -1.82 -17.21 -19.47
N SER A 338 -1.91 -15.91 -19.75
CA SER A 338 -0.82 -15.12 -20.33
C SER A 338 0.27 -14.76 -19.31
N ALA A 339 -0.07 -14.55 -18.05
CA ALA A 339 0.88 -14.28 -16.96
C ALA A 339 1.70 -15.54 -16.62
N SER A 340 1.08 -16.71 -16.56
CA SER A 340 1.76 -17.99 -16.30
C SER A 340 2.75 -18.35 -17.41
N LYS A 341 2.45 -18.05 -18.69
CA LYS A 341 3.37 -18.25 -19.83
C LYS A 341 4.58 -17.31 -19.78
N LYS A 342 4.43 -16.06 -19.27
CA LYS A 342 5.56 -15.12 -19.12
C LYS A 342 6.49 -15.49 -17.97
N SER A 343 5.98 -16.06 -16.88
CA SER A 343 6.80 -16.52 -15.75
C SER A 343 7.61 -17.77 -16.11
N SER A 344 7.03 -18.73 -16.86
CA SER A 344 7.72 -19.95 -17.33
C SER A 344 8.79 -19.66 -18.39
N SER A 345 8.64 -18.62 -19.21
CA SER A 345 9.65 -18.24 -20.21
C SER A 345 10.86 -17.50 -19.61
N LYS A 346 10.70 -16.81 -18.47
CA LYS A 346 11.81 -16.20 -17.72
C LYS A 346 12.60 -17.21 -16.89
N ALA A 347 11.96 -18.29 -16.43
CA ALA A 347 12.64 -19.38 -15.70
C ALA A 347 13.49 -20.28 -16.59
N LYS A 348 13.24 -20.32 -17.91
CA LYS A 348 14.04 -21.10 -18.90
C LYS A 348 15.22 -20.34 -19.51
N LYS A 349 15.45 -19.07 -19.13
CA LYS A 349 16.56 -18.22 -19.61
C LYS A 349 17.56 -17.83 -18.50
N LYS A 350 17.54 -18.53 -17.35
CA LYS A 350 18.59 -18.44 -16.32
C LYS A 350 19.35 -19.72 -16.20
#